data_8f1d6cda6ead07c02ad19ad6722bc793
#
_entry.id   8f1d6cda6ead07c02ad19ad6722bc793
#
_cell.length_a   1.000
_cell.length_b   1.000
_cell.length_c   1.000
_cell.angle_alpha   90.00
_cell.angle_beta   90.00
_cell.angle_gamma   90.00
#
_symmetry.space_group_name_H-M   'P 1'
#
loop_
_entity.id
_entity.type
_entity.pdbx_description
1 polymer ?
#
loop_
_entity_poly.entity_id
_entity_poly.type
_entity_poly.pdbx_seq_one_letter_code
_entity_poly.pdbx_strand_id
1 'polypeptide(L)'
;MFKKLLLLVVGLLVVGGIVAYPKLKQLQVVTPAYQVPGQLVKLEQGWSEAQRTQFHHTAQGTRLVPYDWFLALEQPCFLGCEPFAKQEYLGRFGFLAGDSDSKLNPDGLPVGLARQTDFSDPVSGKTYAVVGLSCAACHTGELHYKNYAVRIEGGGAMMQPTEVQKALGIALVMTEKLPWRYSKFAEKVLGPKASEADRKQLKAEFGAFIEKAKSDLTKVQSRNIYPNDAGFGRTDALTRIGNQVFGGAMNNWDNWAQGNAPVRFPQVWDSSWFTWVQYNSSIADPLVRNIGEALGVRAAAKLYGPDAKEFKNSVNMNGLKTLEDLLCGPEPYAGLRSPKWPSVFPALDAAKVAQGATLYEEHCAGCHLPSIEKLKADLGSATPKYWVSNSSGKRFLDLLDVQVVDVGTDGRAALDFVARTADSGDLGKGRISAGVALELVTKGIRDQYFMRAGFSAEQKTEWMGYREENAEAVRSKPIYKARPLNGAWAIAPYLHNGSVPSLYEMLASKEQRGTPVFWLGNKQFDPVKVGYEQKEFEGGTRFDYSLPGNSNSGHWFQDGPRGRGVVGPALTDAKRWALVEYLKSL
;
A
#
# COMPACT_ATOMS: atom_id res chain seq x y z
N MET A 1 -26.20 -50.04 26.97
CA MET A 1 -25.97 -48.65 27.43
C MET A 1 -24.83 -47.98 26.68
N PHE A 2 -23.68 -48.58 26.51
CA PHE A 2 -22.48 -48.03 25.87
C PHE A 2 -22.71 -47.60 24.38
N LYS A 3 -23.43 -48.41 23.57
CA LYS A 3 -23.70 -48.07 22.16
C LYS A 3 -24.61 -46.84 22.00
N LYS A 4 -25.57 -46.62 22.93
CA LYS A 4 -26.45 -45.43 22.89
C LYS A 4 -25.69 -44.15 23.32
N LEU A 5 -24.75 -44.27 24.29
CA LEU A 5 -23.90 -43.16 24.71
C LEU A 5 -22.93 -42.77 23.58
N LEU A 6 -22.34 -43.75 22.88
CA LEU A 6 -21.44 -43.52 21.77
C LEU A 6 -22.15 -42.81 20.60
N LEU A 7 -23.39 -43.24 20.27
CA LEU A 7 -24.19 -42.60 19.24
C LEU A 7 -24.59 -41.17 19.62
N LEU A 8 -24.84 -40.89 20.91
CA LEU A 8 -25.15 -39.56 21.40
C LEU A 8 -23.95 -38.63 21.34
N VAL A 9 -22.76 -39.14 21.66
CA VAL A 9 -21.49 -38.39 21.56
C VAL A 9 -21.13 -38.12 20.12
N VAL A 10 -21.27 -39.09 19.21
CA VAL A 10 -21.06 -38.91 17.78
C VAL A 10 -22.08 -37.94 17.18
N GLY A 11 -23.37 -38.03 17.61
CA GLY A 11 -24.44 -37.10 17.20
C GLY A 11 -24.16 -35.67 17.67
N LEU A 12 -23.69 -35.48 18.90
CA LEU A 12 -23.26 -34.15 19.43
C LEU A 12 -22.04 -33.59 18.71
N LEU A 13 -21.08 -34.46 18.33
CA LEU A 13 -19.90 -34.06 17.54
C LEU A 13 -20.30 -33.67 16.10
N VAL A 14 -21.23 -34.38 15.50
CA VAL A 14 -21.74 -34.08 14.15
C VAL A 14 -22.57 -32.79 14.16
N VAL A 15 -23.48 -32.61 15.12
CA VAL A 15 -24.29 -31.38 15.27
C VAL A 15 -23.39 -30.21 15.66
N GLY A 16 -22.45 -30.40 16.59
CA GLY A 16 -21.44 -29.40 16.93
C GLY A 16 -20.57 -29.03 15.73
N GLY A 17 -20.20 -30.02 14.90
CA GLY A 17 -19.47 -29.81 13.63
C GLY A 17 -20.27 -29.01 12.60
N ILE A 18 -21.57 -29.31 12.44
CA ILE A 18 -22.44 -28.61 11.48
C ILE A 18 -22.69 -27.16 11.92
N VAL A 19 -22.84 -26.89 13.20
CA VAL A 19 -23.03 -25.52 13.74
C VAL A 19 -21.69 -24.75 13.75
N ALA A 20 -20.56 -25.44 13.99
CA ALA A 20 -19.24 -24.82 13.99
C ALA A 20 -18.67 -24.64 12.57
N TYR A 21 -19.09 -25.42 11.58
CA TYR A 21 -18.55 -25.41 10.23
C TYR A 21 -18.60 -24.03 9.54
N PRO A 22 -19.71 -23.27 9.56
CA PRO A 22 -19.72 -21.91 9.00
C PRO A 22 -18.76 -20.95 9.73
N LYS A 23 -18.65 -21.07 11.06
CA LYS A 23 -17.69 -20.26 11.85
C LYS A 23 -16.26 -20.67 11.59
N LEU A 24 -15.97 -21.96 11.44
CA LEU A 24 -14.67 -22.49 11.07
C LEU A 24 -14.27 -22.07 9.65
N LYS A 25 -15.21 -22.03 8.70
CA LYS A 25 -14.97 -21.54 7.35
C LYS A 25 -14.63 -20.05 7.31
N GLN A 26 -15.24 -19.24 8.18
CA GLN A 26 -14.89 -17.83 8.36
C GLN A 26 -13.48 -17.62 8.94
N LEU A 27 -12.97 -18.59 9.71
CA LEU A 27 -11.62 -18.58 10.26
C LEU A 27 -10.57 -19.13 9.28
N GLN A 28 -10.99 -19.69 8.15
CA GLN A 28 -10.05 -20.20 7.16
C GLN A 28 -9.34 -19.06 6.45
N VAL A 29 -8.01 -19.02 6.55
CA VAL A 29 -7.15 -18.13 5.78
C VAL A 29 -6.93 -18.75 4.41
N VAL A 30 -7.48 -18.13 3.38
CA VAL A 30 -7.33 -18.59 1.99
C VAL A 30 -6.20 -17.81 1.33
N THR A 31 -5.12 -18.49 1.01
CA THR A 31 -3.96 -17.90 0.34
C THR A 31 -3.39 -18.87 -0.67
N PRO A 32 -2.71 -18.37 -1.73
CA PRO A 32 -1.95 -19.24 -2.63
C PRO A 32 -0.90 -20.07 -1.89
N ALA A 33 -0.44 -21.14 -2.53
CA ALA A 33 0.81 -21.77 -2.14
C ALA A 33 1.96 -20.76 -2.30
N TYR A 34 3.02 -20.93 -1.49
CA TYR A 34 4.21 -20.10 -1.65
C TYR A 34 4.81 -20.29 -3.05
N GLN A 35 4.90 -19.20 -3.80
CA GLN A 35 5.52 -19.19 -5.11
C GLN A 35 7.03 -19.03 -4.91
N VAL A 36 7.78 -20.13 -5.03
CA VAL A 36 9.24 -20.08 -4.93
C VAL A 36 9.79 -19.22 -6.06
N PRO A 37 10.48 -18.11 -5.75
CA PRO A 37 11.07 -17.28 -6.79
C PRO A 37 12.15 -18.05 -7.54
N GLY A 38 12.24 -17.83 -8.84
CA GLY A 38 13.38 -18.29 -9.64
C GLY A 38 14.64 -17.46 -9.34
N GLN A 39 15.54 -17.36 -10.30
CA GLN A 39 16.72 -16.50 -10.19
C GLN A 39 16.30 -15.02 -10.03
N LEU A 40 16.69 -14.41 -8.91
CA LEU A 40 16.36 -13.01 -8.63
C LEU A 40 17.14 -12.07 -9.55
N VAL A 41 16.40 -11.22 -10.26
CA VAL A 41 16.93 -10.14 -11.10
C VAL A 41 16.57 -8.81 -10.43
N LYS A 42 17.57 -8.10 -9.94
CA LYS A 42 17.45 -6.75 -9.39
C LYS A 42 17.73 -5.74 -10.50
N LEU A 43 16.81 -4.81 -10.72
CA LEU A 43 16.91 -3.84 -11.80
C LEU A 43 17.74 -2.61 -11.40
N GLU A 44 18.41 -2.00 -12.40
CA GLU A 44 19.12 -0.74 -12.22
C GLU A 44 18.15 0.45 -12.09
N GLN A 45 17.78 0.78 -10.84
CA GLN A 45 16.85 1.85 -10.49
C GLN A 45 17.50 2.99 -9.68
N GLY A 46 18.82 3.08 -9.68
CA GLY A 46 19.58 4.16 -9.01
C GLY A 46 19.96 3.86 -7.57
N TRP A 47 19.52 2.77 -6.98
CA TRP A 47 19.85 2.39 -5.61
C TRP A 47 20.92 1.32 -5.53
N SER A 48 21.85 1.48 -4.58
CA SER A 48 22.74 0.43 -4.10
C SER A 48 21.99 -0.61 -3.27
N GLU A 49 22.60 -1.76 -2.99
CA GLU A 49 22.02 -2.79 -2.12
C GLU A 49 21.74 -2.26 -0.71
N ALA A 50 22.62 -1.43 -0.16
CA ALA A 50 22.40 -0.80 1.15
C ALA A 50 21.17 0.12 1.15
N GLN A 51 20.93 0.88 0.09
CA GLN A 51 19.74 1.72 -0.05
C GLN A 51 18.46 0.90 -0.23
N ARG A 52 18.52 -0.22 -0.96
CA ARG A 52 17.41 -1.18 -1.06
C ARG A 52 17.05 -1.74 0.31
N THR A 53 18.04 -2.24 1.06
CA THR A 53 17.84 -2.75 2.42
C THR A 53 17.26 -1.68 3.34
N GLN A 54 17.75 -0.45 3.23
CA GLN A 54 17.23 0.69 3.98
C GLN A 54 15.76 0.98 3.64
N PHE A 55 15.39 1.00 2.36
CA PHE A 55 13.99 1.15 1.95
C PHE A 55 13.11 0.00 2.45
N HIS A 56 13.60 -1.23 2.39
CA HIS A 56 12.86 -2.42 2.78
C HIS A 56 12.53 -2.48 4.27
N HIS A 57 13.43 -2.01 5.14
CA HIS A 57 13.35 -2.28 6.58
C HIS A 57 13.43 -1.03 7.48
N THR A 58 13.41 0.18 6.93
CA THR A 58 13.31 1.39 7.75
C THR A 58 11.92 1.52 8.36
N ALA A 59 11.88 1.60 9.70
CA ALA A 59 10.64 1.76 10.44
C ALA A 59 10.04 3.17 10.26
N GLN A 60 8.74 3.25 10.14
CA GLN A 60 7.99 4.51 9.99
C GLN A 60 7.05 4.82 11.17
N GLY A 61 7.21 4.11 12.30
CA GLY A 61 6.39 4.33 13.48
C GLY A 61 5.14 3.47 13.55
N THR A 62 5.01 2.46 12.70
CA THR A 62 3.86 1.56 12.63
C THR A 62 4.02 0.38 13.59
N ARG A 63 2.89 -0.17 14.05
CA ARG A 63 2.86 -1.34 14.94
C ARG A 63 1.80 -2.34 14.50
N LEU A 64 2.23 -3.56 14.21
CA LEU A 64 1.35 -4.71 14.11
C LEU A 64 1.18 -5.36 15.49
N VAL A 65 2.30 -5.80 16.09
CA VAL A 65 2.39 -6.38 17.43
C VAL A 65 3.78 -6.07 18.03
N PRO A 66 4.01 -6.30 19.36
CA PRO A 66 5.35 -6.30 19.94
C PRO A 66 6.28 -7.26 19.18
N TYR A 67 7.55 -6.88 19.05
CA TYR A 67 8.51 -7.60 18.19
C TYR A 67 8.75 -9.03 18.63
N ASP A 68 9.02 -9.22 19.94
CA ASP A 68 9.27 -10.55 20.50
C ASP A 68 8.04 -11.46 20.39
N TRP A 69 6.83 -10.88 20.47
CA TRP A 69 5.60 -11.64 20.25
C TRP A 69 5.52 -12.14 18.81
N PHE A 70 5.85 -11.28 17.83
CA PHE A 70 5.81 -11.65 16.42
C PHE A 70 6.71 -12.84 16.12
N LEU A 71 7.94 -12.83 16.65
CA LEU A 71 8.90 -13.92 16.49
C LEU A 71 8.50 -15.20 17.24
N ALA A 72 7.80 -15.05 18.36
CA ALA A 72 7.36 -16.18 19.19
C ALA A 72 6.08 -16.85 18.68
N LEU A 73 5.23 -16.13 17.91
CA LEU A 73 3.96 -16.66 17.40
C LEU A 73 4.18 -17.81 16.41
N GLU A 74 3.25 -18.76 16.47
CA GLU A 74 3.14 -19.86 15.48
C GLU A 74 2.02 -19.56 14.47
N GLN A 75 2.12 -20.13 13.29
CA GLN A 75 1.09 -20.08 12.24
C GLN A 75 -0.26 -20.61 12.76
N PRO A 76 -1.41 -20.19 12.18
CA PRO A 76 -2.72 -20.75 12.53
C PRO A 76 -2.84 -22.24 12.20
N CYS A 77 -2.45 -23.09 13.12
CA CYS A 77 -2.63 -24.54 13.07
C CYS A 77 -2.72 -25.13 14.49
N PHE A 78 -3.18 -26.36 14.64
CA PHE A 78 -3.39 -26.95 15.97
C PHE A 78 -2.14 -27.63 16.55
N LEU A 79 -1.39 -28.38 15.74
CA LEU A 79 -0.21 -29.14 16.17
C LEU A 79 0.90 -29.04 15.12
N GLY A 80 2.16 -29.02 15.56
CA GLY A 80 3.32 -29.01 14.68
C GLY A 80 3.48 -27.71 13.91
N CYS A 81 3.01 -26.59 14.47
CA CYS A 81 2.99 -25.30 13.77
C CYS A 81 4.40 -24.70 13.68
N GLU A 82 4.69 -24.18 12.49
CA GLU A 82 5.91 -23.42 12.26
C GLU A 82 5.77 -21.96 12.74
N PRO A 83 6.88 -21.19 12.85
CA PRO A 83 6.83 -19.77 13.20
C PRO A 83 5.97 -18.96 12.24
N PHE A 84 5.20 -18.01 12.76
CA PHE A 84 4.40 -17.09 11.96
C PHE A 84 5.30 -16.22 11.07
N ALA A 85 6.46 -15.80 11.59
CA ALA A 85 7.42 -14.95 10.88
C ALA A 85 8.17 -15.65 9.74
N LYS A 86 7.92 -16.96 9.49
CA LYS A 86 8.59 -17.71 8.43
C LYS A 86 8.33 -17.06 7.07
N GLN A 87 9.40 -16.84 6.28
CA GLN A 87 9.31 -16.13 5.00
C GLN A 87 8.37 -16.82 4.01
N GLU A 88 8.40 -18.15 3.92
CA GLU A 88 7.52 -18.92 3.03
C GLU A 88 6.05 -18.77 3.42
N TYR A 89 5.76 -18.68 4.72
CA TYR A 89 4.40 -18.45 5.17
C TYR A 89 3.91 -17.04 4.82
N LEU A 90 4.71 -16.03 5.12
CA LEU A 90 4.38 -14.64 4.80
C LEU A 90 4.37 -14.38 3.29
N GLY A 91 5.18 -15.12 2.53
CA GLY A 91 5.19 -15.09 1.06
C GLY A 91 3.85 -15.51 0.42
N ARG A 92 3.06 -16.35 1.10
CA ARG A 92 1.69 -16.70 0.67
C ARG A 92 0.75 -15.49 0.65
N PHE A 93 1.02 -14.47 1.45
CA PHE A 93 0.30 -13.19 1.46
C PHE A 93 0.92 -12.15 0.52
N GLY A 94 1.90 -12.54 -0.28
CA GLY A 94 2.56 -11.68 -1.26
C GLY A 94 3.77 -10.92 -0.75
N PHE A 95 4.19 -11.11 0.51
CA PHE A 95 5.48 -10.58 0.97
C PHE A 95 6.64 -11.21 0.20
N LEU A 96 7.67 -10.42 -0.03
CA LEU A 96 8.88 -10.86 -0.74
C LEU A 96 9.96 -11.26 0.26
N ALA A 97 10.80 -12.22 -0.13
CA ALA A 97 11.92 -12.64 0.72
C ALA A 97 12.83 -11.45 1.03
N GLY A 98 13.15 -11.29 2.30
CA GLY A 98 14.07 -10.28 2.81
C GLY A 98 15.47 -10.85 3.03
N ASP A 99 16.45 -9.95 3.08
CA ASP A 99 17.84 -10.29 3.38
C ASP A 99 18.08 -10.31 4.89
N SER A 100 18.76 -11.36 5.39
CA SER A 100 19.01 -11.56 6.83
C SER A 100 20.29 -10.92 7.37
N ASP A 101 21.17 -10.42 6.51
CA ASP A 101 22.50 -9.94 6.91
C ASP A 101 22.54 -8.45 7.33
N SER A 102 21.40 -7.78 7.37
CA SER A 102 21.31 -6.36 7.66
C SER A 102 21.16 -6.07 9.15
N LYS A 103 21.80 -5.01 9.64
CA LYS A 103 21.51 -4.46 10.98
C LYS A 103 20.06 -4.02 11.15
N LEU A 104 19.40 -3.67 10.05
CA LEU A 104 17.99 -3.28 10.01
C LEU A 104 17.06 -4.49 10.04
N ASN A 105 17.54 -5.67 9.65
CA ASN A 105 16.75 -6.90 9.57
C ASN A 105 17.50 -8.12 10.14
N PRO A 106 17.85 -8.13 11.43
CA PRO A 106 18.67 -9.18 12.03
C PRO A 106 18.01 -10.56 12.01
N ASP A 107 16.68 -10.61 11.97
CA ASP A 107 15.92 -11.86 12.03
C ASP A 107 15.41 -12.31 10.65
N GLY A 108 15.90 -11.69 9.56
CA GLY A 108 15.55 -12.08 8.19
C GLY A 108 14.06 -11.95 7.86
N LEU A 109 13.40 -10.92 8.36
CA LEU A 109 11.99 -10.68 8.05
C LEU A 109 11.80 -10.34 6.57
N PRO A 110 10.65 -10.66 5.97
CA PRO A 110 10.31 -10.28 4.61
C PRO A 110 10.40 -8.77 4.34
N VAL A 111 10.64 -8.41 3.07
CA VAL A 111 10.60 -7.03 2.59
C VAL A 111 9.31 -6.35 3.04
N GLY A 112 9.44 -5.16 3.60
CA GLY A 112 8.29 -4.39 4.06
C GLY A 112 7.89 -4.62 5.52
N LEU A 113 8.54 -5.54 6.23
CA LEU A 113 8.45 -5.63 7.68
C LEU A 113 9.67 -4.96 8.31
N ALA A 114 9.43 -4.06 9.25
CA ALA A 114 10.48 -3.29 9.90
C ALA A 114 10.41 -3.46 11.43
N ARG A 115 11.58 -3.64 12.04
CA ARG A 115 11.75 -3.59 13.49
C ARG A 115 11.96 -2.15 13.94
N GLN A 116 11.22 -1.74 14.98
CA GLN A 116 11.48 -0.48 15.69
C GLN A 116 11.68 -0.78 17.17
N THR A 117 12.83 -0.43 17.71
CA THR A 117 13.20 -0.76 19.10
C THR A 117 12.71 0.25 20.13
N ASP A 118 12.45 1.46 19.69
CA ASP A 118 12.09 2.64 20.49
C ASP A 118 10.66 3.14 20.21
N PHE A 119 9.75 2.23 19.84
CA PHE A 119 8.37 2.60 19.60
C PHE A 119 7.73 3.13 20.89
N SER A 120 7.32 4.40 20.88
CA SER A 120 6.61 5.03 21.99
C SER A 120 5.11 5.03 21.73
N ASP A 121 4.34 4.31 22.55
CA ASP A 121 2.88 4.27 22.44
C ASP A 121 2.26 5.56 23.00
N PRO A 122 1.60 6.38 22.18
CA PRO A 122 1.09 7.70 22.61
C PRO A 122 -0.09 7.59 23.59
N VAL A 123 -0.70 6.41 23.74
CA VAL A 123 -1.84 6.19 24.63
C VAL A 123 -1.37 5.71 26.01
N SER A 124 -0.48 4.71 26.05
CA SER A 124 0.02 4.15 27.30
C SER A 124 1.29 4.83 27.82
N GLY A 125 2.01 5.58 26.99
CA GLY A 125 3.31 6.16 27.31
C GLY A 125 4.46 5.15 27.41
N LYS A 126 4.20 3.85 27.15
CA LYS A 126 5.22 2.80 27.20
C LYS A 126 6.10 2.82 25.95
N THR A 127 7.39 2.52 26.14
CA THR A 127 8.34 2.32 25.02
C THR A 127 8.75 0.85 24.97
N TYR A 128 8.68 0.24 23.78
CA TYR A 128 9.04 -1.16 23.54
C TYR A 128 9.30 -1.44 22.07
N ALA A 129 9.93 -2.58 21.77
CA ALA A 129 10.19 -2.98 20.40
C ALA A 129 8.91 -3.49 19.72
N VAL A 130 8.72 -3.12 18.44
CA VAL A 130 7.57 -3.56 17.63
C VAL A 130 8.02 -4.02 16.26
N VAL A 131 7.19 -4.86 15.61
CA VAL A 131 7.21 -5.05 14.16
C VAL A 131 6.09 -4.23 13.55
N GLY A 132 6.40 -3.53 12.46
CA GLY A 132 5.45 -2.75 11.69
C GLY A 132 5.65 -2.90 10.19
N LEU A 133 4.75 -2.32 9.42
CA LEU A 133 4.90 -2.22 7.95
C LEU A 133 5.79 -1.02 7.61
N SER A 134 6.70 -1.19 6.65
CA SER A 134 7.39 -0.10 5.97
C SER A 134 6.73 0.20 4.62
N CYS A 135 7.15 1.28 3.94
CA CYS A 135 6.69 1.62 2.58
C CYS A 135 6.87 0.47 1.60
N ALA A 136 7.95 -0.31 1.74
CA ALA A 136 8.28 -1.42 0.85
C ALA A 136 7.25 -2.56 0.87
N ALA A 137 6.44 -2.71 1.93
CA ALA A 137 5.38 -3.72 1.97
C ALA A 137 4.36 -3.56 0.83
N CYS A 138 4.08 -2.31 0.43
CA CYS A 138 3.17 -1.96 -0.66
C CYS A 138 3.90 -1.51 -1.92
N HIS A 139 5.17 -1.09 -1.80
CA HIS A 139 5.92 -0.45 -2.87
C HIS A 139 7.25 -1.17 -3.21
N THR A 140 7.25 -2.51 -3.16
CA THR A 140 8.28 -3.34 -3.79
C THR A 140 7.58 -4.48 -4.51
N GLY A 141 7.57 -4.42 -5.84
CA GLY A 141 6.92 -5.40 -6.71
C GLY A 141 7.85 -6.53 -7.13
N GLU A 142 7.27 -7.62 -7.65
CA GLU A 142 8.01 -8.72 -8.23
C GLU A 142 7.20 -9.39 -9.33
N LEU A 143 7.82 -9.61 -10.49
CA LEU A 143 7.25 -10.29 -11.66
C LEU A 143 7.99 -11.58 -11.91
N HIS A 144 7.28 -12.67 -12.13
CA HIS A 144 7.87 -13.96 -12.47
C HIS A 144 7.74 -14.23 -13.96
N TYR A 145 8.86 -14.51 -14.61
CA TYR A 145 8.90 -14.88 -16.03
C TYR A 145 9.88 -16.03 -16.25
N LYS A 146 9.40 -17.17 -16.74
CA LYS A 146 10.20 -18.40 -16.85
C LYS A 146 10.84 -18.74 -15.49
N ASN A 147 12.16 -18.83 -15.44
CA ASN A 147 12.92 -19.09 -14.20
C ASN A 147 13.49 -17.82 -13.56
N TYR A 148 12.93 -16.66 -13.83
CA TYR A 148 13.38 -15.39 -13.27
C TYR A 148 12.30 -14.75 -12.39
N ALA A 149 12.74 -14.16 -11.29
CA ALA A 149 11.95 -13.25 -10.46
C ALA A 149 12.53 -11.85 -10.59
N VAL A 150 11.82 -10.94 -11.25
CA VAL A 150 12.28 -9.57 -11.51
C VAL A 150 11.76 -8.67 -10.40
N ARG A 151 12.67 -8.18 -9.55
CA ARG A 151 12.35 -7.28 -8.43
C ARG A 151 12.29 -5.83 -8.90
N ILE A 152 11.23 -5.11 -8.49
CA ILE A 152 10.95 -3.74 -8.90
C ILE A 152 10.81 -2.88 -7.66
N GLU A 153 11.82 -2.08 -7.38
CA GLU A 153 11.79 -1.13 -6.27
C GLU A 153 10.81 0.02 -6.57
N GLY A 154 10.03 0.40 -5.58
CA GLY A 154 8.99 1.41 -5.75
C GLY A 154 7.80 0.97 -6.61
N GLY A 155 7.78 -0.25 -7.11
CA GLY A 155 6.64 -0.82 -7.85
C GLY A 155 5.53 -1.32 -6.94
N GLY A 156 4.30 -1.44 -7.45
CA GLY A 156 3.18 -1.98 -6.66
C GLY A 156 3.41 -3.44 -6.28
N ALA A 157 3.37 -3.73 -4.98
CA ALA A 157 3.48 -5.09 -4.44
C ALA A 157 2.19 -5.88 -4.67
N MET A 158 2.30 -7.20 -4.84
CA MET A 158 1.16 -8.12 -4.89
C MET A 158 0.85 -8.67 -3.48
N MET A 159 0.84 -7.77 -2.47
CA MET A 159 0.58 -8.11 -1.08
C MET A 159 -0.92 -8.03 -0.76
N GLN A 160 -1.41 -8.93 0.10
CA GLN A 160 -2.81 -9.04 0.52
C GLN A 160 -2.96 -8.62 2.00
N PRO A 161 -3.23 -7.33 2.28
CA PRO A 161 -3.20 -6.80 3.65
C PRO A 161 -4.32 -7.35 4.55
N THR A 162 -5.47 -7.69 3.97
CA THR A 162 -6.62 -8.20 4.74
C THR A 162 -6.35 -9.60 5.27
N GLU A 163 -5.86 -10.51 4.43
CA GLU A 163 -5.64 -11.89 4.83
C GLU A 163 -4.45 -12.05 5.79
N VAL A 164 -3.36 -11.27 5.66
CA VAL A 164 -2.26 -11.32 6.64
C VAL A 164 -2.70 -10.79 8.02
N GLN A 165 -3.53 -9.74 8.07
CA GLN A 165 -4.09 -9.24 9.34
C GLN A 165 -5.03 -10.28 9.99
N LYS A 166 -5.85 -10.94 9.19
CA LYS A 166 -6.73 -12.03 9.64
C LYS A 166 -5.91 -13.21 10.18
N ALA A 167 -4.88 -13.64 9.45
CA ALA A 167 -3.98 -14.72 9.89
C ALA A 167 -3.29 -14.40 11.22
N LEU A 168 -2.78 -13.16 11.36
CA LEU A 168 -2.17 -12.68 12.61
C LEU A 168 -3.17 -12.68 13.76
N GLY A 169 -4.39 -12.19 13.53
CA GLY A 169 -5.46 -12.20 14.52
C GLY A 169 -5.81 -13.61 14.99
N ILE A 170 -5.93 -14.57 14.06
CA ILE A 170 -6.19 -15.97 14.38
C ILE A 170 -5.03 -16.58 15.17
N ALA A 171 -3.77 -16.32 14.77
CA ALA A 171 -2.59 -16.80 15.50
C ALA A 171 -2.55 -16.30 16.94
N LEU A 172 -2.87 -15.02 17.16
CA LEU A 172 -2.96 -14.43 18.51
C LEU A 172 -4.06 -15.10 19.35
N VAL A 173 -5.28 -15.24 18.81
CA VAL A 173 -6.40 -15.88 19.51
C VAL A 173 -6.11 -17.35 19.82
N MET A 174 -5.54 -18.11 18.88
CA MET A 174 -5.16 -19.50 19.12
C MET A 174 -4.08 -19.60 20.21
N THR A 175 -3.12 -18.68 20.23
CA THR A 175 -2.09 -18.64 21.28
C THR A 175 -2.72 -18.33 22.65
N GLU A 176 -3.71 -17.43 22.73
CA GLU A 176 -4.44 -17.14 23.96
C GLU A 176 -5.23 -18.36 24.47
N LYS A 177 -5.94 -19.06 23.58
CA LYS A 177 -6.92 -20.08 23.94
C LYS A 177 -6.34 -21.48 24.13
N LEU A 178 -5.18 -21.78 23.55
CA LEU A 178 -4.55 -23.10 23.59
C LEU A 178 -3.37 -23.09 24.58
N PRO A 179 -3.51 -23.73 25.78
CA PRO A 179 -2.51 -23.64 26.85
C PRO A 179 -1.09 -24.05 26.43
N TRP A 180 -0.96 -25.07 25.58
CA TRP A 180 0.35 -25.53 25.08
C TRP A 180 1.01 -24.52 24.13
N ARG A 181 0.22 -23.80 23.31
CA ARG A 181 0.74 -22.72 22.45
C ARG A 181 1.19 -21.54 23.30
N TYR A 182 0.35 -21.15 24.29
CA TYR A 182 0.70 -20.06 25.20
C TYR A 182 1.98 -20.37 25.99
N SER A 183 2.15 -21.61 26.47
CA SER A 183 3.35 -22.00 27.21
C SER A 183 4.63 -21.83 26.36
N LYS A 184 4.62 -22.32 25.13
CA LYS A 184 5.74 -22.14 24.17
C LYS A 184 5.99 -20.66 23.83
N PHE A 185 4.92 -19.92 23.59
CA PHE A 185 4.99 -18.49 23.32
C PHE A 185 5.64 -17.74 24.50
N ALA A 186 5.15 -17.96 25.72
CA ALA A 186 5.67 -17.32 26.93
C ALA A 186 7.14 -17.69 27.19
N GLU A 187 7.54 -18.93 26.93
CA GLU A 187 8.93 -19.37 27.06
C GLU A 187 9.85 -18.67 26.04
N LYS A 188 9.39 -18.52 24.80
CA LYS A 188 10.15 -17.78 23.76
C LYS A 188 10.29 -16.29 24.07
N VAL A 189 9.23 -15.65 24.58
CA VAL A 189 9.22 -14.21 24.87
C VAL A 189 10.03 -13.88 26.13
N LEU A 190 9.90 -14.66 27.19
CA LEU A 190 10.48 -14.37 28.49
C LEU A 190 11.78 -15.12 28.76
N GLY A 191 12.05 -16.16 27.98
CA GLY A 191 13.17 -17.08 28.22
C GLY A 191 12.86 -18.15 29.29
N PRO A 192 13.74 -19.16 29.43
CA PRO A 192 13.48 -20.34 30.28
C PRO A 192 13.54 -20.03 31.77
N LYS A 193 14.17 -18.92 32.16
CA LYS A 193 14.35 -18.53 33.57
C LYS A 193 13.29 -17.56 34.10
N ALA A 194 12.24 -17.29 33.31
CA ALA A 194 11.19 -16.34 33.70
C ALA A 194 10.47 -16.76 34.96
N SER A 195 10.24 -15.80 35.87
CA SER A 195 9.48 -16.01 37.10
C SER A 195 7.99 -16.22 36.81
N GLU A 196 7.26 -16.75 37.77
CA GLU A 196 5.80 -16.87 37.69
C GLU A 196 5.13 -15.50 37.57
N ALA A 197 5.69 -14.49 38.22
CA ALA A 197 5.22 -13.10 38.15
C ALA A 197 5.34 -12.56 36.73
N ASP A 198 6.48 -12.77 36.03
CA ASP A 198 6.67 -12.35 34.65
C ASP A 198 5.68 -13.04 33.69
N ARG A 199 5.46 -14.34 33.89
CA ARG A 199 4.48 -15.11 33.09
C ARG A 199 3.05 -14.61 33.29
N LYS A 200 2.69 -14.27 34.53
CA LYS A 200 1.38 -13.70 34.87
C LYS A 200 1.21 -12.31 34.25
N GLN A 201 2.24 -11.47 34.30
CA GLN A 201 2.22 -10.14 33.68
C GLN A 201 2.07 -10.25 32.16
N LEU A 202 2.88 -11.07 31.49
CA LEU A 202 2.78 -11.30 30.05
C LEU A 202 1.37 -11.78 29.68
N LYS A 203 0.78 -12.70 30.45
CA LYS A 203 -0.57 -13.21 30.20
C LYS A 203 -1.63 -12.11 30.27
N ALA A 204 -1.50 -11.21 31.24
CA ALA A 204 -2.42 -10.08 31.38
C ALA A 204 -2.27 -9.08 30.24
N GLU A 205 -1.04 -8.72 29.86
CA GLU A 205 -0.78 -7.79 28.74
C GLU A 205 -1.23 -8.38 27.40
N PHE A 206 -0.95 -9.67 27.14
CA PHE A 206 -1.37 -10.39 25.94
C PHE A 206 -2.89 -10.46 25.84
N GLY A 207 -3.58 -10.81 26.93
CA GLY A 207 -5.04 -10.84 26.99
C GLY A 207 -5.67 -9.47 26.74
N ALA A 208 -5.14 -8.41 27.37
CA ALA A 208 -5.64 -7.05 27.16
C ALA A 208 -5.48 -6.57 25.72
N PHE A 209 -4.36 -6.90 25.06
CA PHE A 209 -4.13 -6.60 23.65
C PHE A 209 -5.17 -7.29 22.75
N ILE A 210 -5.44 -8.58 22.98
CA ILE A 210 -6.42 -9.36 22.22
C ILE A 210 -7.84 -8.84 22.44
N GLU A 211 -8.24 -8.55 23.66
CA GLU A 211 -9.59 -8.04 23.96
C GLU A 211 -9.83 -6.67 23.30
N LYS A 212 -8.82 -5.79 23.28
CA LYS A 212 -8.90 -4.53 22.53
C LYS A 212 -9.07 -4.79 21.02
N ALA A 213 -8.25 -5.67 20.44
CA ALA A 213 -8.33 -6.01 19.02
C ALA A 213 -9.70 -6.62 18.65
N LYS A 214 -10.26 -7.50 19.49
CA LYS A 214 -11.61 -8.07 19.32
C LYS A 214 -12.69 -7.00 19.37
N SER A 215 -12.62 -6.09 20.37
CA SER A 215 -13.57 -4.99 20.51
C SER A 215 -13.58 -4.10 19.25
N ASP A 216 -12.40 -3.71 18.78
CA ASP A 216 -12.27 -2.89 17.56
C ASP A 216 -12.78 -3.64 16.32
N LEU A 217 -12.45 -4.91 16.16
CA LEU A 217 -12.95 -5.75 15.07
C LEU A 217 -14.48 -5.88 15.10
N THR A 218 -15.07 -6.09 16.26
CA THR A 218 -16.53 -6.17 16.43
C THR A 218 -17.22 -4.89 15.97
N LYS A 219 -16.66 -3.72 16.32
CA LYS A 219 -17.17 -2.42 15.87
C LYS A 219 -17.04 -2.23 14.37
N VAL A 220 -15.90 -2.62 13.79
CA VAL A 220 -15.66 -2.57 12.33
C VAL A 220 -16.67 -3.45 11.60
N GLN A 221 -16.93 -4.67 12.09
CA GLN A 221 -17.87 -5.61 11.49
C GLN A 221 -19.33 -5.16 11.64
N SER A 222 -19.74 -4.75 12.85
CA SER A 222 -21.12 -4.31 13.11
C SER A 222 -21.53 -3.08 12.30
N ARG A 223 -20.57 -2.24 11.92
CA ARG A 223 -20.78 -1.06 11.07
C ARG A 223 -20.49 -1.32 9.59
N ASN A 224 -20.12 -2.55 9.23
CA ASN A 224 -19.76 -2.94 7.86
C ASN A 224 -18.76 -1.97 7.20
N ILE A 225 -17.69 -1.64 7.94
CA ILE A 225 -16.71 -0.61 7.51
C ILE A 225 -15.95 -1.05 6.26
N TYR A 226 -15.62 -2.32 6.14
CA TYR A 226 -14.94 -2.89 4.96
C TYR A 226 -15.78 -4.04 4.40
N PRO A 227 -16.81 -3.73 3.60
CA PRO A 227 -17.78 -4.73 3.13
C PRO A 227 -17.18 -5.73 2.14
N ASN A 228 -16.14 -5.33 1.42
CA ASN A 228 -15.51 -6.10 0.37
C ASN A 228 -14.02 -6.26 0.61
N ASP A 229 -13.46 -7.41 0.22
CA ASP A 229 -12.02 -7.59 0.14
C ASP A 229 -11.49 -6.93 -1.13
N ALA A 230 -10.47 -6.11 -0.99
CA ALA A 230 -9.82 -5.45 -2.11
C ALA A 230 -9.00 -6.43 -2.97
N GLY A 231 -8.61 -7.58 -2.43
CA GLY A 231 -7.72 -8.53 -3.07
C GLY A 231 -6.25 -8.14 -3.02
N PHE A 232 -5.43 -8.91 -3.72
CA PHE A 232 -3.99 -8.69 -3.80
C PHE A 232 -3.64 -7.36 -4.48
N GLY A 233 -2.62 -6.69 -3.96
CA GLY A 233 -2.04 -5.47 -4.54
C GLY A 233 -2.92 -4.22 -4.45
N ARG A 234 -3.97 -4.24 -3.63
CA ARG A 234 -4.99 -3.19 -3.57
C ARG A 234 -5.43 -2.88 -2.15
N THR A 235 -5.85 -1.65 -1.91
CA THR A 235 -6.56 -1.22 -0.69
C THR A 235 -7.29 0.10 -0.93
N ASP A 236 -8.34 0.39 -0.17
CA ASP A 236 -8.91 1.74 -0.12
C ASP A 236 -8.06 2.62 0.81
N ALA A 237 -6.98 3.19 0.25
CA ALA A 237 -5.96 3.88 1.01
C ALA A 237 -6.51 5.13 1.73
N LEU A 238 -7.23 6.00 1.01
CA LEU A 238 -7.73 7.25 1.58
C LEU A 238 -8.77 7.02 2.67
N THR A 239 -9.67 6.04 2.49
CA THR A 239 -10.63 5.70 3.53
C THR A 239 -9.94 5.06 4.74
N ARG A 240 -8.94 4.19 4.54
CA ARG A 240 -8.17 3.61 5.66
C ARG A 240 -7.39 4.66 6.44
N ILE A 241 -6.71 5.58 5.76
CA ILE A 241 -6.03 6.71 6.40
C ILE A 241 -7.04 7.53 7.21
N GLY A 242 -8.13 7.95 6.60
CA GLY A 242 -9.16 8.73 7.28
C GLY A 242 -9.81 7.99 8.45
N ASN A 243 -10.04 6.69 8.37
CA ASN A 243 -10.58 5.88 9.48
C ASN A 243 -9.60 5.81 10.65
N GLN A 244 -8.31 5.65 10.39
CA GLN A 244 -7.31 5.65 11.45
C GLN A 244 -7.10 7.05 12.05
N VAL A 245 -7.04 8.09 11.22
CA VAL A 245 -6.79 9.47 11.65
C VAL A 245 -8.03 10.07 12.34
N PHE A 246 -9.18 10.05 11.67
CA PHE A 246 -10.39 10.72 12.17
C PHE A 246 -11.17 9.86 13.15
N GLY A 247 -11.17 8.55 12.94
CA GLY A 247 -11.87 7.60 13.81
C GLY A 247 -11.00 7.11 14.96
N GLY A 248 -9.86 6.50 14.64
CA GLY A 248 -8.98 5.88 15.62
C GLY A 248 -8.24 6.88 16.50
N ALA A 249 -7.47 7.81 15.90
CA ALA A 249 -6.64 8.75 16.63
C ALA A 249 -7.45 9.81 17.39
N MET A 250 -8.61 10.23 16.88
CA MET A 250 -9.56 11.12 17.57
C MET A 250 -10.53 10.38 18.50
N ASN A 251 -10.44 9.06 18.58
CA ASN A 251 -11.34 8.20 19.37
C ASN A 251 -12.84 8.44 19.08
N ASN A 252 -13.18 8.71 17.83
CA ASN A 252 -14.54 9.01 17.40
C ASN A 252 -15.02 8.02 16.32
N TRP A 253 -15.89 7.09 16.72
CA TRP A 253 -16.42 6.06 15.83
C TRP A 253 -17.37 6.61 14.75
N ASP A 254 -17.95 7.80 14.93
CA ASP A 254 -18.86 8.41 13.94
C ASP A 254 -18.09 9.05 12.77
N ASN A 255 -16.78 9.19 12.91
CA ASN A 255 -15.89 9.57 11.81
C ASN A 255 -15.46 8.41 10.91
N TRP A 256 -15.81 7.15 11.27
CA TRP A 256 -15.49 6.00 10.44
C TRP A 256 -16.39 5.96 9.19
N ALA A 257 -15.80 5.82 8.03
CA ALA A 257 -16.47 5.70 6.75
C ALA A 257 -16.27 4.30 6.15
N GLN A 258 -17.20 3.89 5.30
CA GLN A 258 -17.15 2.63 4.59
C GLN A 258 -16.11 2.65 3.47
N GLY A 259 -15.24 1.64 3.42
CA GLY A 259 -14.22 1.49 2.40
C GLY A 259 -14.76 0.81 1.14
N ASN A 260 -15.02 1.61 0.11
CA ASN A 260 -15.67 1.20 -1.14
C ASN A 260 -14.86 1.54 -2.40
N ALA A 261 -13.65 2.09 -2.24
CA ALA A 261 -12.86 2.62 -3.33
C ALA A 261 -11.43 2.03 -3.37
N PRO A 262 -11.29 0.70 -3.55
CA PRO A 262 -9.98 0.07 -3.56
C PRO A 262 -9.17 0.58 -4.76
N VAL A 263 -7.94 1.02 -4.48
CA VAL A 263 -6.95 1.38 -5.48
C VAL A 263 -5.77 0.41 -5.42
N ARG A 264 -5.09 0.17 -6.55
CA ARG A 264 -3.85 -0.58 -6.55
C ARG A 264 -2.74 0.20 -5.87
N PHE A 265 -1.73 -0.48 -5.35
CA PHE A 265 -0.54 0.20 -4.83
C PHE A 265 0.19 0.89 -5.98
N PRO A 266 0.32 2.23 -5.95
CA PRO A 266 0.96 2.97 -7.03
C PRO A 266 2.47 2.77 -7.03
N GLN A 267 3.08 2.96 -8.19
CA GLN A 267 4.52 3.16 -8.26
C GLN A 267 4.90 4.50 -7.63
N VAL A 268 6.09 4.57 -6.99
CA VAL A 268 6.53 5.75 -6.24
C VAL A 268 7.75 6.48 -6.82
N TRP A 269 8.41 5.92 -7.85
CA TRP A 269 9.49 6.65 -8.53
C TRP A 269 8.99 7.98 -9.07
N ASP A 270 9.85 8.98 -9.04
CA ASP A 270 9.63 10.37 -9.44
C ASP A 270 8.61 11.16 -8.60
N SER A 271 7.80 10.48 -7.75
CA SER A 271 6.65 11.11 -7.09
C SER A 271 7.01 12.25 -6.14
N SER A 272 8.21 12.27 -5.57
CA SER A 272 8.69 13.33 -4.69
C SER A 272 8.85 14.67 -5.42
N TRP A 273 9.02 14.63 -6.75
CA TRP A 273 9.19 15.80 -7.60
C TRP A 273 7.92 16.25 -8.32
N PHE A 274 6.76 15.63 -8.06
CA PHE A 274 5.49 16.07 -8.60
C PHE A 274 4.90 17.21 -7.77
N THR A 275 4.18 18.13 -8.39
CA THR A 275 3.45 19.19 -7.67
C THR A 275 2.43 18.61 -6.70
N TRP A 276 1.70 17.57 -7.12
CA TRP A 276 0.70 16.87 -6.33
C TRP A 276 0.82 15.36 -6.49
N VAL A 277 0.56 14.61 -5.43
CA VAL A 277 0.60 13.14 -5.41
C VAL A 277 -0.73 12.54 -4.97
N GLN A 278 -0.80 11.22 -4.80
CA GLN A 278 -1.99 10.36 -4.77
C GLN A 278 -2.68 10.30 -6.15
N TYR A 279 -3.55 9.31 -6.38
CA TYR A 279 -4.27 9.20 -7.66
C TYR A 279 -5.13 10.42 -7.95
N ASN A 280 -5.76 10.97 -6.90
CA ASN A 280 -6.65 12.13 -6.96
C ASN A 280 -5.93 13.47 -6.73
N SER A 281 -4.62 13.54 -6.88
CA SER A 281 -3.84 14.78 -6.70
C SER A 281 -4.10 15.48 -5.36
N SER A 282 -4.29 14.73 -4.28
CA SER A 282 -4.75 15.30 -3.01
C SER A 282 -3.66 15.85 -2.09
N ILE A 283 -2.39 15.47 -2.28
CA ILE A 283 -1.31 15.84 -1.34
C ILE A 283 -0.13 16.45 -2.10
N ALA A 284 0.38 17.60 -1.62
CA ALA A 284 1.55 18.29 -2.18
C ALA A 284 2.83 18.06 -1.35
N ASP A 285 2.72 18.15 -0.01
CA ASP A 285 3.86 18.06 0.90
C ASP A 285 4.23 16.57 1.14
N PRO A 286 5.49 16.15 0.84
CA PRO A 286 5.89 14.75 0.98
C PRO A 286 5.87 14.27 2.44
N LEU A 287 6.18 15.12 3.41
CA LEU A 287 6.17 14.74 4.82
C LEU A 287 4.72 14.58 5.34
N VAL A 288 3.81 15.47 4.94
CA VAL A 288 2.36 15.34 5.20
C VAL A 288 1.82 14.04 4.61
N ARG A 289 2.21 13.68 3.37
CA ARG A 289 1.88 12.40 2.74
C ARG A 289 2.36 11.23 3.59
N ASN A 290 3.64 11.21 3.92
CA ASN A 290 4.29 10.08 4.60
C ASN A 290 3.74 9.89 6.03
N ILE A 291 3.44 10.98 6.76
CA ILE A 291 2.77 10.92 8.06
C ILE A 291 1.37 10.31 7.91
N GLY A 292 0.59 10.77 6.93
CA GLY A 292 -0.76 10.24 6.67
C GLY A 292 -0.73 8.75 6.32
N GLU A 293 0.21 8.31 5.49
CA GLU A 293 0.40 6.90 5.11
C GLU A 293 0.81 6.05 6.31
N ALA A 294 1.77 6.52 7.14
CA ALA A 294 2.18 5.82 8.36
C ALA A 294 1.00 5.62 9.33
N LEU A 295 0.18 6.67 9.54
CA LEU A 295 -1.05 6.59 10.34
C LEU A 295 -2.03 5.58 9.74
N GLY A 296 -2.22 5.58 8.42
CA GLY A 296 -3.09 4.64 7.70
C GLY A 296 -2.70 3.17 7.84
N VAL A 297 -1.42 2.89 8.06
CA VAL A 297 -0.89 1.53 8.28
C VAL A 297 -0.44 1.29 9.71
N ARG A 298 -1.15 1.89 10.68
CA ARG A 298 -1.08 1.64 12.14
C ARG A 298 0.07 2.32 12.90
N ALA A 299 0.61 3.44 12.43
CA ALA A 299 1.22 4.37 13.36
C ALA A 299 0.11 4.91 14.30
N ALA A 300 0.42 5.00 15.60
CA ALA A 300 -0.56 5.43 16.59
C ALA A 300 -0.50 6.95 16.79
N ALA A 301 -1.66 7.57 17.02
CA ALA A 301 -1.74 8.94 17.50
C ALA A 301 -2.86 9.07 18.55
N LYS A 302 -2.70 10.02 19.47
CA LYS A 302 -3.70 10.39 20.47
C LYS A 302 -4.09 11.83 20.29
N LEU A 303 -5.27 12.04 19.70
CA LEU A 303 -5.83 13.36 19.35
C LEU A 303 -7.15 13.62 20.09
N TYR A 304 -7.26 13.14 21.29
CA TYR A 304 -8.41 13.29 22.19
C TYR A 304 -7.97 13.54 23.63
N GLY A 305 -8.86 14.12 24.42
CA GLY A 305 -8.60 14.51 25.79
C GLY A 305 -7.87 15.86 25.90
N PRO A 306 -7.48 16.28 27.10
CA PRO A 306 -6.95 17.62 27.36
C PRO A 306 -5.62 17.90 26.65
N ASP A 307 -4.87 16.84 26.29
CA ASP A 307 -3.58 16.88 25.60
C ASP A 307 -3.69 16.63 24.07
N ALA A 308 -4.89 16.66 23.51
CA ALA A 308 -5.13 16.42 22.07
C ALA A 308 -4.24 17.26 21.15
N LYS A 309 -4.04 18.54 21.51
CA LYS A 309 -3.24 19.51 20.73
C LYS A 309 -1.72 19.35 20.88
N GLU A 310 -1.27 18.42 21.70
CA GLU A 310 0.14 18.03 21.75
C GLU A 310 0.52 17.08 20.60
N PHE A 311 -0.47 16.55 19.87
CA PHE A 311 -0.29 15.63 18.74
C PHE A 311 0.63 14.46 19.08
N LYS A 312 0.46 13.87 20.26
CA LYS A 312 1.23 12.68 20.68
C LYS A 312 1.05 11.56 19.67
N ASN A 313 2.15 11.02 19.18
CA ASN A 313 2.13 10.01 18.13
C ASN A 313 3.38 9.11 18.18
N SER A 314 3.34 8.00 17.44
CA SER A 314 4.44 7.06 17.30
C SER A 314 5.19 7.20 15.96
N VAL A 315 4.83 8.16 15.10
CA VAL A 315 5.42 8.32 13.78
C VAL A 315 6.94 8.50 13.91
N ASN A 316 7.71 7.66 13.21
CA ASN A 316 9.16 7.78 13.15
C ASN A 316 9.55 8.80 12.08
N MET A 317 9.65 10.06 12.46
CA MET A 317 9.91 11.17 11.55
C MET A 317 11.27 11.02 10.85
N ASN A 318 12.32 10.56 11.56
CA ASN A 318 13.63 10.31 10.95
C ASN A 318 13.56 9.17 9.93
N GLY A 319 12.82 8.10 10.24
CA GLY A 319 12.57 7.03 9.30
C GLY A 319 11.84 7.51 8.05
N LEU A 320 10.80 8.33 8.20
CA LEU A 320 10.08 8.91 7.06
C LEU A 320 10.97 9.83 6.22
N LYS A 321 11.82 10.66 6.84
CA LYS A 321 12.79 11.51 6.11
C LYS A 321 13.77 10.64 5.33
N THR A 322 14.33 9.60 5.96
CA THR A 322 15.24 8.66 5.29
C THR A 322 14.59 8.01 4.06
N LEU A 323 13.36 7.53 4.20
CA LEU A 323 12.63 6.91 3.09
C LEU A 323 12.35 7.92 1.97
N GLU A 324 11.97 9.15 2.31
CA GLU A 324 11.73 10.20 1.32
C GLU A 324 13.01 10.60 0.59
N ASP A 325 14.15 10.72 1.29
CA ASP A 325 15.43 11.05 0.68
C ASP A 325 15.90 9.99 -0.31
N LEU A 326 15.66 8.71 -0.02
CA LEU A 326 15.93 7.62 -0.97
C LEU A 326 15.07 7.74 -2.24
N LEU A 327 13.80 8.10 -2.10
CA LEU A 327 12.88 8.26 -3.23
C LEU A 327 13.23 9.49 -4.07
N CYS A 328 13.47 10.60 -3.39
CA CYS A 328 13.68 11.92 -3.96
C CYS A 328 15.04 12.06 -4.64
N GLY A 329 16.12 11.64 -3.94
CA GLY A 329 17.48 12.02 -4.31
C GLY A 329 17.71 13.54 -4.19
N PRO A 330 18.91 14.02 -4.51
CA PRO A 330 19.28 15.43 -4.42
C PRO A 330 18.60 16.33 -5.47
N GLU A 331 18.15 15.75 -6.58
CA GLU A 331 17.52 16.44 -7.70
C GLU A 331 16.56 15.48 -8.46
N PRO A 332 15.69 15.99 -9.33
CA PRO A 332 14.80 15.16 -10.14
C PRO A 332 15.56 14.05 -10.90
N TYR A 333 15.02 12.83 -10.81
CA TYR A 333 15.60 11.60 -11.41
C TYR A 333 16.94 11.11 -10.83
N ALA A 334 17.43 11.68 -9.72
CA ALA A 334 18.64 11.23 -9.04
C ALA A 334 18.39 10.21 -7.92
N GLY A 335 17.15 10.14 -7.40
CA GLY A 335 16.71 9.13 -6.44
C GLY A 335 16.28 7.82 -7.09
N LEU A 336 15.16 7.28 -6.65
CA LEU A 336 14.59 6.07 -7.24
C LEU A 336 14.12 6.34 -8.67
N ARG A 337 14.65 5.57 -9.61
CA ARG A 337 14.32 5.68 -11.05
C ARG A 337 13.30 4.62 -11.47
N SER A 338 12.51 4.93 -12.51
CA SER A 338 11.68 3.92 -13.18
C SER A 338 12.52 2.77 -13.73
N PRO A 339 12.02 1.53 -13.67
CA PRO A 339 12.75 0.37 -14.17
C PRO A 339 12.75 0.36 -15.71
N LYS A 340 13.90 0.06 -16.31
CA LYS A 340 14.00 -0.24 -17.73
C LYS A 340 13.56 -1.67 -18.03
N TRP A 341 13.07 -1.91 -19.24
CA TRP A 341 12.72 -3.25 -19.71
C TRP A 341 13.91 -4.21 -19.55
N PRO A 342 13.76 -5.32 -18.82
CA PRO A 342 14.88 -6.18 -18.47
C PRO A 342 15.29 -7.11 -19.61
N SER A 343 16.58 -7.40 -19.73
CA SER A 343 17.13 -8.29 -20.77
C SER A 343 16.67 -9.74 -20.70
N VAL A 344 16.10 -10.17 -19.56
CA VAL A 344 15.51 -11.51 -19.40
C VAL A 344 14.16 -11.64 -20.09
N PHE A 345 13.52 -10.56 -20.45
CA PHE A 345 12.30 -10.54 -21.26
C PHE A 345 12.64 -10.54 -22.75
N PRO A 346 11.65 -10.79 -23.63
CA PRO A 346 11.86 -10.70 -25.09
C PRO A 346 12.40 -9.32 -25.50
N ALA A 347 13.31 -9.29 -26.45
CA ALA A 347 13.84 -8.05 -27.00
C ALA A 347 12.72 -7.21 -27.64
N LEU A 348 12.86 -5.88 -27.56
CA LEU A 348 11.90 -4.95 -28.15
C LEU A 348 12.03 -4.92 -29.68
N ASP A 349 10.90 -4.82 -30.37
CA ASP A 349 10.82 -4.60 -31.80
C ASP A 349 11.06 -3.11 -32.12
N ALA A 350 12.23 -2.77 -32.62
CA ALA A 350 12.64 -1.40 -32.87
C ALA A 350 11.70 -0.65 -33.85
N ALA A 351 11.14 -1.35 -34.86
CA ALA A 351 10.21 -0.75 -35.80
C ALA A 351 8.89 -0.37 -35.11
N LYS A 352 8.35 -1.26 -34.28
CA LYS A 352 7.15 -0.96 -33.48
C LYS A 352 7.40 0.11 -32.44
N VAL A 353 8.57 0.12 -31.79
CA VAL A 353 8.96 1.20 -30.86
C VAL A 353 8.93 2.56 -31.56
N ALA A 354 9.53 2.68 -32.74
CA ALA A 354 9.54 3.94 -33.52
C ALA A 354 8.12 4.38 -33.91
N GLN A 355 7.29 3.45 -34.40
CA GLN A 355 5.89 3.73 -34.72
C GLN A 355 5.09 4.11 -33.47
N GLY A 356 5.28 3.40 -32.39
CA GLY A 356 4.63 3.65 -31.11
C GLY A 356 5.00 5.01 -30.51
N ALA A 357 6.25 5.46 -30.68
CA ALA A 357 6.69 6.79 -30.25
C ALA A 357 5.89 7.91 -30.94
N THR A 358 5.66 7.79 -32.22
CA THR A 358 4.83 8.75 -32.97
C THR A 358 3.38 8.77 -32.44
N LEU A 359 2.80 7.59 -32.25
CA LEU A 359 1.43 7.46 -31.72
C LEU A 359 1.32 8.00 -30.29
N TYR A 360 2.36 7.82 -29.46
CA TYR A 360 2.41 8.35 -28.11
C TYR A 360 2.39 9.87 -28.08
N GLU A 361 3.23 10.52 -28.90
CA GLU A 361 3.24 11.99 -29.01
C GLU A 361 1.87 12.52 -29.47
N GLU A 362 1.20 11.83 -30.39
CA GLU A 362 -0.09 12.23 -30.94
C GLU A 362 -1.25 12.05 -29.95
N HIS A 363 -1.26 10.95 -29.19
CA HIS A 363 -2.43 10.54 -28.42
C HIS A 363 -2.25 10.56 -26.89
N CYS A 364 -1.02 10.47 -26.37
CA CYS A 364 -0.75 10.26 -24.96
C CYS A 364 0.00 11.41 -24.28
N ALA A 365 1.03 12.00 -24.96
CA ALA A 365 1.93 12.99 -24.38
C ALA A 365 1.23 14.27 -23.92
N GLY A 366 0.07 14.61 -24.51
CA GLY A 366 -0.74 15.76 -24.11
C GLY A 366 -1.29 15.67 -22.68
N CYS A 367 -1.49 14.45 -22.17
CA CYS A 367 -1.92 14.20 -20.78
C CYS A 367 -0.77 13.62 -19.94
N HIS A 368 -0.07 12.59 -20.46
CA HIS A 368 0.94 11.83 -19.71
C HIS A 368 2.36 12.40 -19.79
N LEU A 369 2.52 13.58 -20.38
CA LEU A 369 3.79 14.24 -20.63
C LEU A 369 4.69 13.45 -21.62
N PRO A 370 5.74 14.06 -22.18
CA PRO A 370 6.68 13.39 -23.07
C PRO A 370 7.61 12.42 -22.30
N SER A 371 8.52 11.76 -23.03
CA SER A 371 9.52 10.87 -22.44
C SER A 371 10.42 11.56 -21.41
N ILE A 372 11.03 10.77 -20.52
CA ILE A 372 11.96 11.27 -19.48
C ILE A 372 13.11 12.09 -20.07
N GLU A 373 13.64 11.68 -21.24
CA GLU A 373 14.72 12.40 -21.93
C GLU A 373 14.29 13.82 -22.29
N LYS A 374 13.07 13.98 -22.82
CA LYS A 374 12.49 15.30 -23.14
C LYS A 374 12.22 16.11 -21.87
N LEU A 375 11.71 15.47 -20.80
CA LEU A 375 11.47 16.13 -19.52
C LEU A 375 12.78 16.60 -18.85
N LYS A 376 13.86 15.83 -18.95
CA LYS A 376 15.20 16.24 -18.47
C LYS A 376 15.75 17.41 -19.27
N ALA A 377 15.60 17.38 -20.58
CA ALA A 377 16.02 18.50 -21.43
C ALA A 377 15.24 19.77 -21.09
N ASP A 378 13.92 19.65 -20.87
CA ASP A 378 13.05 20.76 -20.47
C ASP A 378 13.42 21.28 -19.06
N LEU A 379 13.77 20.40 -18.11
CA LEU A 379 14.24 20.79 -16.77
C LEU A 379 15.46 21.71 -16.82
N GLY A 380 16.38 21.51 -17.78
CA GLY A 380 17.55 22.35 -18.02
C GLY A 380 17.26 23.66 -18.76
N SER A 381 16.05 23.85 -19.28
CA SER A 381 15.65 25.06 -20.02
C SER A 381 15.55 26.30 -19.12
N ALA A 382 15.82 27.47 -19.68
CA ALA A 382 15.57 28.75 -19.00
C ALA A 382 14.07 29.02 -18.79
N THR A 383 13.23 28.53 -19.70
CA THR A 383 11.75 28.64 -19.65
C THR A 383 11.13 27.26 -19.79
N PRO A 384 11.17 26.44 -18.73
CA PRO A 384 10.64 25.08 -18.81
C PRO A 384 9.13 25.07 -19.01
N LYS A 385 8.67 24.14 -19.86
CA LYS A 385 7.25 23.99 -20.18
C LYS A 385 6.50 23.13 -19.16
N TYR A 386 7.17 22.11 -18.61
CA TYR A 386 6.55 21.09 -17.77
C TYR A 386 6.93 21.21 -16.29
N TRP A 387 7.88 22.08 -15.96
CA TRP A 387 8.38 22.28 -14.62
C TRP A 387 7.99 23.66 -14.09
N VAL A 388 7.47 23.68 -12.88
CA VAL A 388 7.15 24.91 -12.14
C VAL A 388 8.18 25.13 -11.05
N SER A 389 8.65 26.37 -10.89
CA SER A 389 9.58 26.74 -9.82
C SER A 389 8.80 27.27 -8.62
N ASN A 390 9.25 26.94 -7.41
CA ASN A 390 8.76 27.51 -6.18
C ASN A 390 9.62 28.71 -5.72
N SER A 391 9.28 29.31 -4.59
CA SER A 391 10.03 30.44 -3.98
C SER A 391 11.48 30.09 -3.60
N SER A 392 11.80 28.82 -3.35
CA SER A 392 13.15 28.33 -3.07
C SER A 392 13.97 28.03 -4.34
N GLY A 393 13.43 28.30 -5.53
CA GLY A 393 14.09 28.02 -6.82
C GLY A 393 14.12 26.53 -7.21
N LYS A 394 13.50 25.64 -6.44
CA LYS A 394 13.36 24.22 -6.79
C LYS A 394 12.26 24.04 -7.84
N ARG A 395 12.48 23.09 -8.74
CA ARG A 395 11.56 22.78 -9.86
C ARG A 395 10.80 21.50 -9.58
N PHE A 396 9.50 21.54 -9.81
CA PHE A 396 8.58 20.42 -9.65
C PHE A 396 7.84 20.16 -10.97
N LEU A 397 7.67 18.89 -11.29
CA LEU A 397 6.96 18.47 -12.49
C LEU A 397 5.47 18.73 -12.30
N ASP A 398 4.89 19.57 -13.15
CA ASP A 398 3.46 19.87 -13.11
C ASP A 398 2.67 18.83 -13.91
N LEU A 399 1.74 18.17 -13.25
CA LEU A 399 0.95 17.09 -13.83
C LEU A 399 -0.45 17.57 -14.18
N LEU A 400 -0.97 17.05 -15.28
CA LEU A 400 -2.34 17.36 -15.70
C LEU A 400 -3.34 16.70 -14.74
N ASP A 401 -4.19 17.50 -14.12
CA ASP A 401 -5.38 17.08 -13.40
C ASP A 401 -6.56 16.93 -14.38
N VAL A 402 -7.14 15.74 -14.45
CA VAL A 402 -8.27 15.42 -15.33
C VAL A 402 -9.51 15.21 -14.47
N GLN A 403 -10.63 15.87 -14.83
CA GLN A 403 -11.90 15.68 -14.13
C GLN A 403 -12.35 14.20 -14.23
N VAL A 404 -12.87 13.66 -13.14
CA VAL A 404 -13.37 12.27 -13.09
C VAL A 404 -14.39 12.01 -14.21
N VAL A 405 -15.27 12.98 -14.47
CA VAL A 405 -16.30 12.88 -15.52
C VAL A 405 -15.71 12.82 -16.93
N ASP A 406 -14.55 13.42 -17.17
CA ASP A 406 -13.90 13.47 -18.46
C ASP A 406 -13.10 12.20 -18.74
N VAL A 407 -12.30 11.73 -17.78
CA VAL A 407 -11.56 10.47 -17.92
C VAL A 407 -12.49 9.25 -17.85
N GLY A 408 -13.65 9.39 -17.18
CA GLY A 408 -14.72 8.39 -17.09
C GLY A 408 -14.36 7.09 -16.38
N THR A 409 -13.20 7.02 -15.72
CA THR A 409 -12.80 5.87 -14.89
C THR A 409 -13.59 5.85 -13.58
N ASP A 410 -13.52 4.77 -12.80
CA ASP A 410 -14.23 4.71 -11.52
C ASP A 410 -13.90 5.95 -10.66
N GLY A 411 -14.91 6.71 -10.31
CA GLY A 411 -14.74 8.00 -9.63
C GLY A 411 -14.64 7.91 -8.12
N ARG A 412 -14.92 6.73 -7.52
CA ARG A 412 -15.15 6.64 -6.07
C ARG A 412 -13.96 7.10 -5.24
N ALA A 413 -12.74 6.71 -5.59
CA ALA A 413 -11.56 7.10 -4.79
C ALA A 413 -11.40 8.63 -4.65
N ALA A 414 -11.77 9.40 -5.67
CA ALA A 414 -11.76 10.86 -5.61
C ALA A 414 -13.04 11.43 -4.97
N LEU A 415 -14.21 10.94 -5.39
CA LEU A 415 -15.50 11.47 -4.97
C LEU A 415 -15.80 11.20 -3.49
N ASP A 416 -15.48 10.01 -2.99
CA ASP A 416 -15.69 9.66 -1.58
C ASP A 416 -14.80 10.53 -0.67
N PHE A 417 -13.56 10.85 -1.11
CA PHE A 417 -12.70 11.77 -0.36
C PHE A 417 -13.22 13.21 -0.38
N VAL A 418 -13.79 13.68 -1.49
CA VAL A 418 -14.43 15.01 -1.61
C VAL A 418 -15.67 15.11 -0.70
N ALA A 419 -16.51 14.08 -0.69
CA ALA A 419 -17.75 14.05 0.07
C ALA A 419 -17.55 13.84 1.58
N ARG A 420 -16.41 13.27 1.97
CA ARG A 420 -16.14 12.90 3.35
C ARG A 420 -15.91 14.09 4.24
N THR A 421 -16.52 14.06 5.44
CA THR A 421 -16.26 15.00 6.55
C THR A 421 -15.81 14.27 7.80
N ALA A 422 -15.21 14.99 8.72
CA ALA A 422 -14.84 14.50 10.05
C ALA A 422 -15.16 15.56 11.11
N ASP A 423 -15.62 15.12 12.26
CA ASP A 423 -15.67 15.95 13.45
C ASP A 423 -14.29 15.94 14.10
N SER A 424 -13.71 17.13 14.26
CA SER A 424 -12.36 17.30 14.79
C SER A 424 -12.26 17.11 16.31
N GLY A 425 -13.38 16.91 17.02
CA GLY A 425 -13.42 16.67 18.46
C GLY A 425 -12.63 17.70 19.25
N ASP A 426 -11.74 17.21 20.12
CA ASP A 426 -10.93 18.05 21.04
C ASP A 426 -9.88 18.94 20.32
N LEU A 427 -9.68 18.76 19.02
CA LEU A 427 -8.89 19.72 18.21
C LEU A 427 -9.63 21.03 17.97
N GLY A 428 -10.96 21.07 18.18
CA GLY A 428 -11.77 22.30 18.32
C GLY A 428 -12.06 23.01 17.01
N LYS A 429 -12.14 22.30 15.87
CA LYS A 429 -12.52 22.88 14.56
C LYS A 429 -13.93 22.51 14.10
N GLY A 430 -14.69 21.77 14.93
CA GLY A 430 -16.00 21.23 14.56
C GLY A 430 -15.93 20.24 13.40
N ARG A 431 -17.00 20.13 12.63
CA ARG A 431 -17.08 19.25 11.46
C ARG A 431 -16.47 19.93 10.23
N ILE A 432 -15.43 19.33 9.67
CA ILE A 432 -14.65 19.85 8.56
C ILE A 432 -14.50 18.79 7.46
N SER A 433 -14.10 19.19 6.24
CA SER A 433 -13.83 18.25 5.15
C SER A 433 -12.66 17.32 5.45
N ALA A 434 -12.64 16.14 4.83
CA ALA A 434 -11.56 15.15 5.01
C ALA A 434 -10.18 15.72 4.66
N GLY A 435 -10.07 16.54 3.61
CA GLY A 435 -8.80 17.19 3.24
C GLY A 435 -8.30 18.10 4.35
N VAL A 436 -9.15 19.01 4.86
CA VAL A 436 -8.82 19.92 5.96
C VAL A 436 -8.49 19.15 7.25
N ALA A 437 -9.24 18.09 7.55
CA ALA A 437 -8.97 17.26 8.73
C ALA A 437 -7.64 16.53 8.64
N LEU A 438 -7.32 15.99 7.46
CA LEU A 438 -6.04 15.30 7.23
C LEU A 438 -4.87 16.28 7.31
N GLU A 439 -5.00 17.47 6.71
CA GLU A 439 -4.00 18.52 6.79
C GLU A 439 -3.75 18.98 8.24
N LEU A 440 -4.84 19.24 8.99
CA LEU A 440 -4.77 19.63 10.40
C LEU A 440 -3.94 18.63 11.23
N VAL A 441 -4.19 17.35 11.06
CA VAL A 441 -3.50 16.31 11.84
C VAL A 441 -2.06 16.13 11.40
N THR A 442 -1.83 16.00 10.10
CA THR A 442 -0.49 15.70 9.58
C THR A 442 0.46 16.87 9.73
N LYS A 443 0.00 18.11 9.47
CA LYS A 443 0.76 19.33 9.79
C LYS A 443 0.97 19.49 11.29
N GLY A 444 -0.05 19.21 12.12
CA GLY A 444 0.08 19.26 13.58
C GLY A 444 1.18 18.35 14.11
N ILE A 445 1.25 17.10 13.62
CA ILE A 445 2.32 16.15 13.96
C ILE A 445 3.68 16.66 13.49
N ARG A 446 3.79 17.10 12.23
CA ARG A 446 5.00 17.65 11.62
C ARG A 446 5.52 18.86 12.42
N ASP A 447 4.66 19.84 12.66
CA ASP A 447 5.05 21.10 13.28
C ASP A 447 5.42 20.93 14.76
N GLN A 448 4.75 20.04 15.49
CA GLN A 448 5.14 19.65 16.84
C GLN A 448 6.52 18.96 16.86
N TYR A 449 6.82 18.12 15.88
CA TYR A 449 8.15 17.53 15.76
C TYR A 449 9.22 18.61 15.50
N PHE A 450 8.99 19.50 14.56
CA PHE A 450 9.92 20.61 14.25
C PHE A 450 10.17 21.52 15.46
N MET A 451 9.11 21.84 16.19
CA MET A 451 9.21 22.66 17.40
C MET A 451 10.06 21.96 18.48
N ARG A 452 9.80 20.67 18.75
CA ARG A 452 10.51 19.89 19.78
C ARG A 452 11.98 19.66 19.40
N ALA A 453 12.26 19.50 18.13
CA ALA A 453 13.62 19.32 17.60
C ALA A 453 14.39 20.64 17.44
N GLY A 454 13.76 21.80 17.61
CA GLY A 454 14.39 23.11 17.49
C GLY A 454 14.83 23.46 16.06
N PHE A 455 14.06 23.04 15.04
CA PHE A 455 14.44 23.21 13.63
C PHE A 455 14.48 24.69 13.22
N SER A 456 15.54 25.07 12.47
CA SER A 456 15.59 26.34 11.77
C SER A 456 14.61 26.38 10.60
N ALA A 457 14.38 27.55 10.02
CA ALA A 457 13.53 27.73 8.84
C ALA A 457 14.04 26.92 7.63
N GLU A 458 15.37 26.89 7.45
CA GLU A 458 16.03 26.15 6.37
C GLU A 458 15.82 24.62 6.54
N GLN A 459 16.00 24.10 7.77
CA GLN A 459 15.77 22.69 8.08
C GLN A 459 14.31 22.30 7.84
N LYS A 460 13.34 23.14 8.26
CA LYS A 460 11.93 22.89 7.97
C LYS A 460 11.66 22.82 6.47
N THR A 461 12.19 23.78 5.70
CA THR A 461 12.02 23.86 4.25
C THR A 461 12.58 22.59 3.57
N GLU A 462 13.78 22.13 3.96
CA GLU A 462 14.37 20.91 3.46
C GLU A 462 13.51 19.68 3.77
N TRP A 463 13.05 19.54 5.03
CA TRP A 463 12.24 18.40 5.46
C TRP A 463 10.87 18.33 4.78
N MET A 464 10.30 19.48 4.45
CA MET A 464 9.08 19.58 3.65
C MET A 464 9.32 19.35 2.14
N GLY A 465 10.51 18.90 1.74
CA GLY A 465 10.87 18.71 0.33
C GLY A 465 10.80 20.03 -0.44
N TYR A 466 11.24 21.13 0.19
CA TYR A 466 11.21 22.49 -0.35
C TYR A 466 9.81 23.01 -0.68
N ARG A 467 8.76 22.48 -0.05
CA ARG A 467 7.41 23.03 -0.15
C ARG A 467 7.27 24.27 0.75
N GLU A 468 6.34 25.16 0.39
CA GLU A 468 6.07 26.35 1.18
C GLU A 468 5.29 25.98 2.45
N GLU A 469 5.72 26.47 3.60
CA GLU A 469 5.14 26.11 4.92
C GLU A 469 3.64 26.43 5.01
N ASN A 470 3.23 27.55 4.44
CA ASN A 470 1.85 28.03 4.49
C ASN A 470 0.99 27.62 3.28
N ALA A 471 1.57 26.88 2.30
CA ALA A 471 0.79 26.40 1.16
C ALA A 471 -0.21 25.33 1.56
N GLU A 472 -1.29 25.20 0.78
CA GLU A 472 -2.22 24.09 0.89
C GLU A 472 -1.46 22.77 0.67
N ALA A 473 -1.41 21.92 1.70
CA ALA A 473 -0.73 20.63 1.62
C ALA A 473 -1.67 19.50 1.24
N VAL A 474 -2.98 19.64 1.53
CA VAL A 474 -3.99 18.63 1.22
C VAL A 474 -5.22 19.29 0.60
N ARG A 475 -5.63 18.82 -0.57
CA ARG A 475 -6.84 19.28 -1.26
C ARG A 475 -7.80 18.12 -1.56
N SER A 476 -9.08 18.43 -1.69
CA SER A 476 -10.14 17.48 -2.06
C SER A 476 -10.82 17.94 -3.34
N LYS A 477 -10.47 17.34 -4.49
CA LYS A 477 -11.03 17.68 -5.80
C LYS A 477 -11.51 16.41 -6.54
N PRO A 478 -12.55 16.49 -7.38
CA PRO A 478 -13.09 15.36 -8.16
C PRO A 478 -12.24 15.09 -9.41
N ILE A 479 -10.96 14.85 -9.23
CA ILE A 479 -9.96 14.72 -10.29
C ILE A 479 -9.10 13.47 -10.13
N TYR A 480 -8.51 13.04 -11.22
CA TYR A 480 -7.36 12.14 -11.24
C TYR A 480 -6.21 12.79 -12.01
N LYS A 481 -4.98 12.53 -11.61
CA LYS A 481 -3.80 13.03 -12.31
C LYS A 481 -3.33 12.07 -13.38
N ALA A 482 -2.91 12.60 -14.52
CA ALA A 482 -2.18 11.89 -15.55
C ALA A 482 -0.67 12.02 -15.27
N ARG A 483 -0.03 10.92 -14.86
CA ARG A 483 1.41 10.91 -14.56
C ARG A 483 2.23 10.43 -15.75
N PRO A 484 3.55 10.72 -15.81
CA PRO A 484 4.46 10.14 -16.81
C PRO A 484 4.38 8.60 -16.84
N LEU A 485 4.52 8.01 -18.03
CA LEU A 485 4.39 6.56 -18.24
C LEU A 485 5.73 5.80 -18.25
N ASN A 486 6.81 6.42 -17.79
CA ASN A 486 8.08 5.74 -17.60
C ASN A 486 7.93 4.57 -16.61
N GLY A 487 8.40 3.39 -17.02
CA GLY A 487 8.21 2.14 -16.28
C GLY A 487 6.76 1.63 -16.28
N ALA A 488 5.91 2.08 -17.21
CA ALA A 488 4.50 1.64 -17.30
C ALA A 488 4.36 0.12 -17.45
N TRP A 489 5.32 -0.55 -18.03
CA TRP A 489 5.33 -2.01 -18.17
C TRP A 489 5.35 -2.75 -16.81
N ALA A 490 5.88 -2.14 -15.77
CA ALA A 490 6.10 -2.74 -14.46
C ALA A 490 4.95 -2.54 -13.46
N ILE A 491 3.81 -2.00 -13.90
CA ILE A 491 2.75 -1.51 -12.99
C ILE A 491 1.38 -2.18 -13.18
N ALA A 492 1.33 -3.31 -13.87
CA ALA A 492 0.09 -4.09 -13.99
C ALA A 492 -0.48 -4.47 -12.59
N PRO A 493 -1.81 -4.65 -12.48
CA PRO A 493 -2.87 -4.32 -13.43
C PRO A 493 -3.13 -2.82 -13.52
N TYR A 494 -3.75 -2.36 -14.60
CA TYR A 494 -3.88 -0.96 -14.98
C TYR A 494 -5.16 -0.30 -14.48
N LEU A 495 -5.30 1.01 -14.74
CA LEU A 495 -6.14 1.99 -14.05
C LEU A 495 -5.76 2.13 -12.57
N HIS A 496 -6.25 3.20 -11.94
CA HIS A 496 -5.97 3.48 -10.52
C HIS A 496 -6.49 2.36 -9.59
N ASN A 497 -7.56 1.68 -9.98
CA ASN A 497 -8.19 0.60 -9.23
C ASN A 497 -7.73 -0.80 -9.64
N GLY A 498 -6.83 -0.93 -10.65
CA GLY A 498 -6.33 -2.23 -11.12
C GLY A 498 -7.35 -3.08 -11.87
N SER A 499 -8.38 -2.47 -12.46
CA SER A 499 -9.47 -3.17 -13.13
C SER A 499 -9.19 -3.59 -14.59
N VAL A 500 -8.03 -3.24 -15.13
CA VAL A 500 -7.60 -3.62 -16.48
C VAL A 500 -6.33 -4.46 -16.39
N PRO A 501 -6.38 -5.75 -16.77
CA PRO A 501 -5.32 -6.70 -16.43
C PRO A 501 -4.02 -6.53 -17.20
N SER A 502 -4.05 -5.99 -18.44
CA SER A 502 -2.84 -5.80 -19.24
C SER A 502 -2.80 -4.46 -19.96
N LEU A 503 -1.60 -4.08 -20.40
CA LEU A 503 -1.39 -2.85 -21.16
C LEU A 503 -2.08 -2.91 -22.54
N TYR A 504 -2.13 -4.10 -23.14
CA TYR A 504 -2.85 -4.30 -24.39
C TYR A 504 -4.36 -4.03 -24.25
N GLU A 505 -5.01 -4.51 -23.18
CA GLU A 505 -6.42 -4.20 -22.88
C GLU A 505 -6.62 -2.74 -22.47
N MET A 506 -5.59 -2.09 -21.88
CA MET A 506 -5.66 -0.67 -21.53
C MET A 506 -5.83 0.25 -22.75
N LEU A 507 -5.29 -0.16 -23.91
CA LEU A 507 -5.37 0.57 -25.17
C LEU A 507 -6.59 0.18 -26.04
N ALA A 508 -7.57 -0.49 -25.47
CA ALA A 508 -8.76 -0.98 -26.16
C ALA A 508 -9.91 0.04 -26.17
N SER A 509 -10.84 -0.13 -27.13
CA SER A 509 -12.16 0.51 -27.06
C SER A 509 -12.99 -0.09 -25.92
N LYS A 510 -14.13 0.53 -25.65
CA LYS A 510 -15.08 0.01 -24.63
C LYS A 510 -15.51 -1.42 -24.94
N GLU A 511 -15.89 -1.68 -26.19
CA GLU A 511 -16.37 -2.98 -26.65
C GLU A 511 -15.27 -4.04 -26.61
N GLN A 512 -14.05 -3.68 -27.08
CA GLN A 512 -12.92 -4.59 -27.09
C GLN A 512 -12.40 -4.94 -25.69
N ARG A 513 -12.47 -4.00 -24.73
CA ARG A 513 -12.05 -4.23 -23.35
C ARG A 513 -13.01 -5.17 -22.63
N GLY A 514 -14.31 -4.99 -22.82
CA GLY A 514 -15.34 -5.78 -22.13
C GLY A 514 -15.13 -5.83 -20.61
N THR A 515 -15.43 -6.97 -20.04
CA THR A 515 -15.19 -7.31 -18.62
C THR A 515 -14.40 -8.61 -18.53
N PRO A 516 -13.08 -8.59 -18.76
CA PRO A 516 -12.24 -9.78 -18.76
C PRO A 516 -12.27 -10.44 -17.37
N VAL A 517 -12.39 -11.78 -17.35
CA VAL A 517 -12.31 -12.54 -16.11
C VAL A 517 -10.83 -12.77 -15.78
N PHE A 518 -10.37 -12.29 -14.61
CA PHE A 518 -8.98 -12.49 -14.19
C PHE A 518 -8.88 -12.59 -12.66
N TRP A 519 -7.74 -13.15 -12.20
CA TRP A 519 -7.40 -13.31 -10.78
C TRP A 519 -6.20 -12.47 -10.40
N LEU A 520 -6.22 -11.95 -9.18
CA LEU A 520 -5.12 -11.23 -8.54
C LEU A 520 -4.33 -12.19 -7.62
N GLY A 521 -3.02 -11.93 -7.44
CA GLY A 521 -2.15 -12.69 -6.53
C GLY A 521 -1.14 -13.58 -7.24
N ASN A 522 -1.31 -13.86 -8.54
CA ASN A 522 -0.30 -14.55 -9.34
C ASN A 522 0.79 -13.55 -9.76
N LYS A 523 2.06 -13.94 -9.64
CA LYS A 523 3.20 -13.14 -10.06
C LYS A 523 3.69 -13.49 -11.47
N GLN A 524 3.15 -14.54 -12.11
CA GLN A 524 3.50 -14.90 -13.47
C GLN A 524 3.13 -13.77 -14.43
N PHE A 525 4.09 -13.36 -15.24
CA PHE A 525 3.99 -12.18 -16.08
C PHE A 525 4.03 -12.54 -17.56
N ASP A 526 3.09 -11.97 -18.32
CA ASP A 526 3.07 -12.01 -19.77
C ASP A 526 3.78 -10.77 -20.34
N PRO A 527 5.02 -10.87 -20.84
CA PRO A 527 5.75 -9.75 -21.41
C PRO A 527 5.23 -9.33 -22.80
N VAL A 528 4.32 -10.09 -23.41
CA VAL A 528 3.74 -9.75 -24.72
C VAL A 528 2.62 -8.74 -24.50
N LYS A 529 1.57 -9.10 -23.78
CA LYS A 529 0.45 -8.19 -23.47
C LYS A 529 0.78 -7.18 -22.35
N VAL A 530 1.85 -7.42 -21.62
CA VAL A 530 2.30 -6.64 -20.45
C VAL A 530 1.25 -6.63 -19.35
N GLY A 531 1.21 -7.75 -18.63
CA GLY A 531 0.27 -7.96 -17.53
C GLY A 531 0.55 -9.26 -16.79
N TYR A 532 -0.15 -9.48 -15.69
CA TYR A 532 -0.08 -10.76 -14.99
C TYR A 532 -0.92 -11.82 -15.70
N GLU A 533 -0.56 -13.11 -15.49
CA GLU A 533 -1.37 -14.21 -15.97
C GLU A 533 -2.77 -14.14 -15.35
N GLN A 534 -3.81 -14.25 -16.20
CA GLN A 534 -5.19 -13.95 -15.82
C GLN A 534 -5.98 -15.19 -15.36
N LYS A 535 -5.38 -16.39 -15.44
CA LYS A 535 -6.04 -17.65 -15.15
C LYS A 535 -6.41 -17.80 -13.67
N GLU A 536 -7.46 -18.56 -13.42
CA GLU A 536 -7.83 -19.02 -12.08
C GLU A 536 -6.71 -19.86 -11.46
N PHE A 537 -6.48 -19.64 -10.16
CA PHE A 537 -5.56 -20.46 -9.38
C PHE A 537 -6.01 -20.47 -7.91
N GLU A 538 -5.64 -21.53 -7.20
CA GLU A 538 -6.03 -21.71 -5.80
C GLU A 538 -5.47 -20.59 -4.91
N GLY A 539 -6.34 -19.98 -4.13
CA GLY A 539 -6.02 -18.86 -3.23
C GLY A 539 -5.90 -17.50 -3.90
N GLY A 540 -6.06 -17.41 -5.22
CA GLY A 540 -6.17 -16.14 -5.92
C GLY A 540 -7.48 -15.41 -5.64
N THR A 541 -7.48 -14.09 -5.79
CA THR A 541 -8.68 -13.28 -5.66
C THR A 541 -9.25 -12.97 -7.05
N ARG A 542 -10.46 -13.49 -7.37
CA ARG A 542 -11.15 -13.12 -8.60
C ARG A 542 -11.51 -11.65 -8.58
N PHE A 543 -11.17 -10.92 -9.64
CA PHE A 543 -11.59 -9.53 -9.78
C PHE A 543 -13.09 -9.46 -10.08
N ASP A 544 -13.86 -8.77 -9.23
CA ASP A 544 -15.30 -8.65 -9.35
C ASP A 544 -15.68 -7.21 -9.71
N TYR A 545 -16.10 -7.01 -10.95
CA TYR A 545 -16.52 -5.71 -11.48
C TYR A 545 -17.87 -5.21 -10.93
N SER A 546 -18.66 -6.08 -10.28
CA SER A 546 -19.94 -5.69 -9.68
C SER A 546 -19.77 -4.93 -8.37
N LEU A 547 -18.59 -5.04 -7.76
CA LEU A 547 -18.31 -4.36 -6.49
C LEU A 547 -18.01 -2.87 -6.70
N PRO A 548 -18.43 -2.01 -5.75
CA PRO A 548 -18.11 -0.60 -5.77
C PRO A 548 -16.59 -0.36 -5.88
N GLY A 549 -16.19 0.63 -6.68
CA GLY A 549 -14.79 0.97 -6.90
C GLY A 549 -14.04 0.06 -7.89
N ASN A 550 -14.70 -0.96 -8.45
CA ASN A 550 -14.09 -1.94 -9.35
C ASN A 550 -14.43 -1.73 -10.84
N SER A 551 -15.10 -0.65 -11.20
CA SER A 551 -15.42 -0.41 -12.62
C SER A 551 -14.14 -0.29 -13.45
N ASN A 552 -14.13 -0.92 -14.65
CA ASN A 552 -13.08 -0.76 -15.67
C ASN A 552 -13.46 0.25 -16.74
N SER A 553 -14.45 1.11 -16.46
CA SER A 553 -14.90 2.14 -17.38
C SER A 553 -13.82 3.18 -17.68
N GLY A 554 -14.03 3.93 -18.74
CA GLY A 554 -13.23 5.09 -19.11
C GLY A 554 -11.85 4.78 -19.68
N HIS A 555 -11.14 5.84 -20.03
CA HIS A 555 -9.84 5.77 -20.70
C HIS A 555 -9.85 4.85 -21.94
N TRP A 556 -10.87 5.04 -22.79
CA TRP A 556 -11.06 4.23 -23.99
C TRP A 556 -10.45 4.91 -25.23
N PHE A 557 -9.90 4.08 -26.10
CA PHE A 557 -9.52 4.46 -27.45
C PHE A 557 -10.63 4.06 -28.43
N GLN A 558 -11.52 4.99 -28.73
CA GLN A 558 -12.65 4.77 -29.64
C GLN A 558 -13.00 6.06 -30.37
N ASP A 559 -13.60 5.94 -31.55
CA ASP A 559 -14.02 7.10 -32.34
C ASP A 559 -15.14 7.87 -31.65
N GLY A 560 -15.05 9.19 -31.71
CA GLY A 560 -15.97 10.11 -31.07
C GLY A 560 -15.27 11.29 -30.40
N PRO A 561 -16.03 12.19 -29.78
CA PRO A 561 -15.45 13.33 -29.07
C PRO A 561 -14.68 12.87 -27.82
N ARG A 562 -13.56 13.50 -27.54
CA ARG A 562 -12.81 13.31 -26.28
C ARG A 562 -13.66 13.75 -25.07
N GLY A 563 -13.44 13.11 -23.93
CA GLY A 563 -14.22 13.26 -22.70
C GLY A 563 -15.20 12.11 -22.47
N ARG A 564 -15.85 12.07 -21.30
CA ARG A 564 -16.78 11.01 -20.90
C ARG A 564 -16.23 9.60 -21.10
N GLY A 565 -14.92 9.44 -20.81
CA GLY A 565 -14.22 8.18 -20.92
C GLY A 565 -13.43 7.97 -22.20
N VAL A 566 -13.61 8.77 -23.23
CA VAL A 566 -12.86 8.68 -24.49
C VAL A 566 -11.61 9.55 -24.42
N VAL A 567 -10.42 8.93 -24.57
CA VAL A 567 -9.13 9.62 -24.48
C VAL A 567 -8.43 9.74 -25.84
N GLY A 568 -8.80 8.96 -26.82
CA GLY A 568 -8.23 8.98 -28.17
C GLY A 568 -9.09 8.21 -29.17
N PRO A 569 -8.77 8.29 -30.48
CA PRO A 569 -9.50 7.59 -31.53
C PRO A 569 -9.30 6.07 -31.42
N ALA A 570 -10.16 5.30 -32.11
CA ALA A 570 -10.01 3.86 -32.20
C ALA A 570 -8.65 3.47 -32.79
N LEU A 571 -7.98 2.54 -32.12
CA LEU A 571 -6.68 2.02 -32.55
C LEU A 571 -6.86 0.70 -33.28
N THR A 572 -6.24 0.57 -34.44
CA THR A 572 -6.09 -0.76 -35.09
C THR A 572 -5.20 -1.65 -34.25
N ASP A 573 -5.30 -2.96 -34.42
CA ASP A 573 -4.48 -3.93 -33.70
C ASP A 573 -2.97 -3.64 -33.86
N ALA A 574 -2.52 -3.31 -35.08
CA ALA A 574 -1.13 -2.92 -35.34
C ALA A 574 -0.69 -1.68 -34.55
N LYS A 575 -1.53 -0.65 -34.46
CA LYS A 575 -1.25 0.56 -33.68
C LYS A 575 -1.21 0.26 -32.16
N ARG A 576 -2.09 -0.60 -31.67
CA ARG A 576 -2.07 -1.05 -30.27
C ARG A 576 -0.76 -1.75 -29.92
N TRP A 577 -0.31 -2.70 -30.75
CA TRP A 577 0.96 -3.38 -30.54
C TRP A 577 2.17 -2.45 -30.64
N ALA A 578 2.16 -1.47 -31.54
CA ALA A 578 3.21 -0.46 -31.61
C ALA A 578 3.28 0.39 -30.32
N LEU A 579 2.13 0.82 -29.80
CA LEU A 579 2.07 1.54 -28.52
C LEU A 579 2.51 0.68 -27.34
N VAL A 580 2.10 -0.59 -27.26
CA VAL A 580 2.57 -1.52 -26.22
C VAL A 580 4.09 -1.62 -26.25
N GLU A 581 4.68 -1.77 -27.44
CA GLU A 581 6.11 -1.91 -27.61
C GLU A 581 6.88 -0.63 -27.21
N TYR A 582 6.34 0.54 -27.55
CA TYR A 582 6.92 1.80 -27.10
C TYR A 582 6.81 2.00 -25.59
N LEU A 583 5.66 1.68 -24.98
CA LEU A 583 5.45 1.80 -23.53
C LEU A 583 6.35 0.84 -22.72
N LYS A 584 6.80 -0.27 -23.30
CA LYS A 584 7.86 -1.11 -22.71
C LYS A 584 9.21 -0.39 -22.69
N SER A 585 9.48 0.47 -23.66
CA SER A 585 10.76 1.16 -23.80
C SER A 585 10.89 2.41 -22.92
N LEU A 586 9.77 2.93 -22.38
CA LEU A 586 9.75 4.04 -21.44
C LEU A 586 10.15 3.56 -20.03
#